data_b273c44589afe12f32293181f146c5bc
#
_entry.id   b273c44589afe12f32293181f146c5bc
#
_cell.length_a   1.000
_cell.length_b   1.000
_cell.length_c   1.000
_cell.angle_alpha   90.00
_cell.angle_beta   90.00
_cell.angle_gamma   90.00
#
_symmetry.space_group_name_H-M   'P 1'
#
loop_
_entity.id
_entity.type
_entity.pdbx_description
1 polymer ?
#
loop_
_entity_poly.entity_id
_entity_poly.type
_entity_poly.pdbx_seq_one_letter_code
_entity_poly.pdbx_strand_id
1 'polypeptide(L)'
;TSEAGEGDVDDVKAEIKAKMDSKPFAHLNLTGIDGDHLNELFNSPKWERLSMPCLGCGTCTFVCPTCQCYDIRDYDTGHGVQRYRCWDSCMYSDFTLMAATTPRPTQMQRYRQRFMHKLCYFPANNDGMYSCVGCGRCVKKCPMNLNIVKVIKALGEETK
;
A
#
# COMPACT_ATOMS: atom_id res chain seq x y z
N THR A 1 23.63 33.96 -4.80
CA THR A 1 23.30 32.64 -4.18
C THR A 1 24.55 32.17 -3.48
N SER A 2 24.61 32.29 -2.15
CA SER A 2 25.66 31.69 -1.35
C SER A 2 25.51 30.18 -1.37
N GLU A 3 26.59 29.43 -1.59
CA GLU A 3 26.62 28.00 -1.43
C GLU A 3 26.31 27.66 0.03
N ALA A 4 25.33 26.78 0.28
CA ALA A 4 25.06 26.29 1.62
C ALA A 4 26.27 25.49 2.12
N GLY A 5 26.77 25.78 3.31
CA GLY A 5 27.85 25.01 3.93
C GLY A 5 27.34 23.61 4.33
N GLU A 6 28.27 22.63 4.43
CA GLU A 6 27.91 21.26 4.87
C GLU A 6 27.18 21.24 6.22
N GLY A 7 27.52 22.16 7.15
CA GLY A 7 26.87 22.31 8.45
C GLY A 7 25.40 22.70 8.35
N ASP A 8 25.03 23.56 7.40
CA ASP A 8 23.64 23.99 7.20
C ASP A 8 22.73 22.83 6.79
N VAL A 9 23.26 21.87 6.04
CA VAL A 9 22.51 20.69 5.60
C VAL A 9 22.27 19.73 6.76
N ASP A 10 23.23 19.54 7.62
CA ASP A 10 23.11 18.61 8.76
C ASP A 10 22.18 19.16 9.84
N ASP A 11 22.17 20.47 10.07
CA ASP A 11 21.22 21.14 10.97
C ASP A 11 19.77 20.98 10.45
N VAL A 12 19.55 21.16 9.14
CA VAL A 12 18.23 20.96 8.53
C VAL A 12 17.80 19.49 8.62
N LYS A 13 18.69 18.53 8.40
CA LYS A 13 18.39 17.10 8.56
C LYS A 13 18.02 16.77 10.02
N ALA A 14 18.75 17.31 10.98
CA ALA A 14 18.47 17.13 12.41
C ALA A 14 17.09 17.68 12.79
N GLU A 15 16.73 18.88 12.30
CA GLU A 15 15.43 19.49 12.51
C GLU A 15 14.29 18.63 11.90
N ILE A 16 14.47 18.16 10.67
CA ILE A 16 13.50 17.27 9.99
C ILE A 16 13.34 15.98 10.79
N LYS A 17 14.44 15.38 11.23
CA LYS A 17 14.42 14.14 12.02
C LYS A 17 13.66 14.35 13.34
N ALA A 18 13.94 15.41 14.06
CA ALA A 18 13.24 15.73 15.30
C ALA A 18 11.72 15.91 15.08
N LYS A 19 11.33 16.59 14.01
CA LYS A 19 9.92 16.71 13.59
C LYS A 19 9.30 15.37 13.23
N MET A 20 10.01 14.48 12.58
CA MET A 20 9.54 13.13 12.24
C MET A 20 9.35 12.30 13.53
N ASP A 21 10.34 12.31 14.43
CA ASP A 21 10.32 11.54 15.68
C ASP A 21 9.20 11.99 16.64
N SER A 22 8.75 13.24 16.53
CA SER A 22 7.61 13.76 17.31
C SER A 22 6.23 13.31 16.79
N LYS A 23 6.14 12.65 15.64
CA LYS A 23 4.85 12.24 15.06
C LYS A 23 4.27 11.00 15.76
N PRO A 24 2.92 10.89 15.88
CA PRO A 24 2.26 9.78 16.60
C PRO A 24 2.58 8.38 16.07
N PHE A 25 3.11 8.28 14.86
CA PHE A 25 3.43 7.01 14.18
C PHE A 25 4.91 6.87 13.82
N ALA A 26 5.77 7.68 14.42
CA ALA A 26 7.21 7.64 14.19
C ALA A 26 7.85 6.29 14.55
N HIS A 27 7.29 5.61 15.54
CA HIS A 27 7.81 4.35 16.11
C HIS A 27 6.81 3.21 15.96
N LEU A 28 6.35 2.96 14.72
CA LEU A 28 5.55 1.77 14.44
C LEU A 28 6.43 0.52 14.57
N ASN A 29 5.95 -0.47 15.30
CA ASN A 29 6.59 -1.79 15.32
C ASN A 29 6.30 -2.50 13.98
N LEU A 30 7.35 -2.75 13.22
CA LEU A 30 7.32 -3.45 11.95
C LEU A 30 7.98 -4.84 12.02
N THR A 31 8.35 -5.28 13.21
CA THR A 31 8.96 -6.60 13.43
C THR A 31 8.01 -7.68 12.92
N GLY A 32 8.52 -8.59 12.08
CA GLY A 32 7.73 -9.65 11.48
C GLY A 32 6.76 -9.19 10.37
N ILE A 33 6.83 -7.92 9.95
CA ILE A 33 6.06 -7.40 8.81
C ILE A 33 7.03 -7.12 7.67
N ASP A 34 7.45 -8.16 6.98
CA ASP A 34 8.46 -8.14 5.94
C ASP A 34 8.24 -9.28 4.91
N GLY A 35 9.22 -9.48 4.02
CA GLY A 35 9.19 -10.53 3.02
C GLY A 35 9.41 -11.94 3.56
N ASP A 36 10.14 -12.09 4.66
CA ASP A 36 10.49 -13.39 5.24
C ASP A 36 9.29 -14.03 5.96
N HIS A 37 8.42 -13.20 6.54
CA HIS A 37 7.20 -13.63 7.24
C HIS A 37 5.95 -13.66 6.35
N LEU A 38 6.13 -13.69 5.04
CA LEU A 38 5.05 -13.59 4.04
C LEU A 38 3.93 -14.60 4.26
N ASN A 39 4.26 -15.87 4.48
CA ASN A 39 3.27 -16.94 4.63
C ASN A 39 2.44 -16.79 5.92
N GLU A 40 3.07 -16.39 7.01
CA GLU A 40 2.41 -16.17 8.30
C GLU A 40 1.42 -15.02 8.20
N LEU A 41 1.89 -13.89 7.68
CA LEU A 41 1.06 -12.70 7.48
C LEU A 41 -0.08 -12.94 6.49
N PHE A 42 0.20 -13.67 5.41
CA PHE A 42 -0.83 -13.97 4.41
C PHE A 42 -1.96 -14.80 4.98
N ASN A 43 -1.66 -15.78 5.83
CA ASN A 43 -2.63 -16.69 6.43
C ASN A 43 -3.21 -16.20 7.76
N SER A 44 -2.84 -15.00 8.21
CA SER A 44 -3.34 -14.45 9.47
C SER A 44 -4.87 -14.36 9.49
N PRO A 45 -5.54 -14.92 10.51
CA PRO A 45 -7.01 -14.83 10.64
C PRO A 45 -7.53 -13.41 10.88
N LYS A 46 -6.63 -12.48 11.22
CA LYS A 46 -6.99 -11.08 11.46
C LYS A 46 -7.52 -10.38 10.21
N TRP A 47 -7.19 -10.87 9.00
CA TRP A 47 -7.65 -10.26 7.75
C TRP A 47 -9.16 -10.21 7.61
N GLU A 48 -9.89 -11.21 8.11
CA GLU A 48 -11.35 -11.20 8.06
C GLU A 48 -11.92 -10.02 8.84
N ARG A 49 -11.51 -9.86 10.10
CA ARG A 49 -11.95 -8.74 10.95
C ARG A 49 -11.51 -7.39 10.40
N LEU A 50 -10.28 -7.29 9.91
CA LEU A 50 -9.73 -6.04 9.37
C LEU A 50 -10.42 -5.60 8.08
N SER A 51 -10.87 -6.53 7.25
CA SER A 51 -11.52 -6.23 5.98
C SER A 51 -13.03 -6.01 6.08
N MET A 52 -13.67 -6.53 7.13
CA MET A 52 -15.14 -6.52 7.29
C MET A 52 -15.77 -5.13 7.09
N PRO A 53 -15.25 -4.03 7.68
CA PRO A 53 -15.84 -2.71 7.47
C PRO A 53 -15.49 -2.06 6.13
N CYS A 54 -14.72 -2.72 5.26
CA CYS A 54 -14.26 -2.13 4.01
C CYS A 54 -15.41 -2.06 2.99
N LEU A 55 -15.63 -0.89 2.39
CA LEU A 55 -16.65 -0.69 1.35
C LEU A 55 -16.20 -1.14 -0.05
N GLY A 56 -14.93 -1.56 -0.23
CA GLY A 56 -14.39 -1.91 -1.54
C GLY A 56 -14.25 -0.74 -2.54
N CYS A 57 -14.36 0.50 -2.10
CA CYS A 57 -14.46 1.69 -2.97
C CYS A 57 -13.16 2.03 -3.74
N GLY A 58 -12.02 1.39 -3.47
CA GLY A 58 -10.76 1.60 -4.18
C GLY A 58 -10.05 2.94 -3.92
N THR A 59 -10.66 3.91 -3.24
CA THR A 59 -10.08 5.25 -3.00
C THR A 59 -8.66 5.20 -2.47
N CYS A 60 -8.38 4.29 -1.55
CA CYS A 60 -7.06 4.13 -0.94
C CYS A 60 -5.94 3.73 -1.92
N THR A 61 -6.27 3.10 -3.04
CA THR A 61 -5.33 2.75 -4.10
C THR A 61 -5.15 3.90 -5.09
N PHE A 62 -6.24 4.59 -5.46
CA PHE A 62 -6.18 5.71 -6.39
C PHE A 62 -5.45 6.94 -5.84
N VAL A 63 -5.56 7.22 -4.53
CA VAL A 63 -4.83 8.35 -3.92
C VAL A 63 -3.39 8.03 -3.53
N CYS A 64 -2.98 6.77 -3.64
CA CYS A 64 -1.66 6.32 -3.21
C CYS A 64 -0.61 6.56 -4.30
N PRO A 65 0.49 7.29 -4.01
CA PRO A 65 1.52 7.59 -5.00
C PRO A 65 2.34 6.36 -5.41
N THR A 66 2.27 5.28 -4.62
CA THR A 66 3.01 4.04 -4.87
C THR A 66 2.12 2.86 -5.29
N CYS A 67 0.84 3.10 -5.62
CA CYS A 67 -0.01 2.10 -6.26
C CYS A 67 0.09 2.25 -7.77
N GLN A 68 0.37 1.14 -8.47
CA GLN A 68 0.69 1.13 -9.90
C GLN A 68 -0.19 0.15 -10.68
N CYS A 69 -1.32 -0.26 -10.12
CA CYS A 69 -2.26 -1.15 -10.80
C CYS A 69 -2.83 -0.44 -12.03
N TYR A 70 -2.81 -1.12 -13.17
CA TYR A 70 -3.33 -0.62 -14.44
C TYR A 70 -3.98 -1.75 -15.25
N ASP A 71 -4.83 -1.37 -16.18
CA ASP A 71 -5.41 -2.22 -17.19
C ASP A 71 -4.96 -1.77 -18.57
N ILE A 72 -4.90 -2.71 -19.53
CA ILE A 72 -4.61 -2.42 -20.93
C ILE A 72 -5.91 -2.62 -21.70
N ARG A 73 -6.32 -1.58 -22.42
CA ARG A 73 -7.56 -1.57 -23.21
C ARG A 73 -7.29 -1.23 -24.66
N ASP A 74 -8.06 -1.86 -25.52
CA ASP A 74 -8.10 -1.56 -26.93
C ASP A 74 -9.38 -0.79 -27.27
N TYR A 75 -9.23 0.30 -28.00
CA TYR A 75 -10.32 1.13 -28.49
C TYR A 75 -10.30 1.14 -30.01
N ASP A 76 -11.40 0.73 -30.63
CA ASP A 76 -11.57 0.83 -32.09
C ASP A 76 -11.97 2.26 -32.46
N THR A 77 -11.14 2.90 -33.26
CA THR A 77 -11.34 4.27 -33.75
C THR A 77 -12.16 4.32 -35.06
N GLY A 78 -12.52 3.16 -35.64
CA GLY A 78 -13.07 3.04 -36.99
C GLY A 78 -12.03 3.13 -38.10
N HIS A 79 -10.80 3.53 -37.81
CA HIS A 79 -9.65 3.60 -38.72
C HIS A 79 -8.46 2.78 -38.24
N GLY A 80 -8.64 2.04 -37.16
CA GLY A 80 -7.63 1.17 -36.53
C GLY A 80 -7.86 1.05 -35.03
N VAL A 81 -7.05 0.25 -34.38
CA VAL A 81 -7.13 0.00 -32.93
C VAL A 81 -6.10 0.82 -32.20
N GLN A 82 -6.55 1.57 -31.21
CA GLN A 82 -5.69 2.32 -30.28
C GLN A 82 -5.58 1.56 -28.96
N ARG A 83 -4.39 1.07 -28.64
CA ARG A 83 -4.10 0.44 -27.34
C ARG A 83 -3.63 1.50 -26.35
N TYR A 84 -4.22 1.50 -25.15
CA TYR A 84 -3.84 2.44 -24.08
C TYR A 84 -3.84 1.74 -22.72
N ARG A 85 -3.16 2.35 -21.78
CA ARG A 85 -3.09 1.92 -20.38
C ARG A 85 -3.89 2.91 -19.52
N CYS A 86 -4.78 2.40 -18.68
CA CYS A 86 -5.54 3.18 -17.72
C CYS A 86 -5.32 2.68 -16.29
N TRP A 87 -5.55 3.56 -15.33
CA TRP A 87 -5.49 3.19 -13.92
C TRP A 87 -6.54 2.16 -13.58
N ASP A 88 -6.14 1.21 -12.73
CA ASP A 88 -7.02 0.22 -12.13
C ASP A 88 -6.69 0.01 -10.65
N SER A 89 -7.40 -0.87 -9.97
CA SER A 89 -7.26 -1.10 -8.54
C SER A 89 -7.35 -2.57 -8.20
N CYS A 90 -6.36 -3.06 -7.45
CA CYS A 90 -6.39 -4.41 -6.87
C CYS A 90 -7.54 -4.63 -5.86
N MET A 91 -8.26 -3.57 -5.51
CA MET A 91 -9.47 -3.64 -4.67
C MET A 91 -10.73 -4.00 -5.44
N TYR A 92 -10.71 -3.92 -6.77
CA TYR A 92 -11.87 -4.23 -7.62
C TYR A 92 -11.95 -5.71 -7.98
N SER A 93 -13.17 -6.21 -8.13
CA SER A 93 -13.45 -7.61 -8.47
C SER A 93 -12.89 -8.01 -9.84
N ASP A 94 -12.94 -7.08 -10.78
CA ASP A 94 -12.62 -7.33 -12.18
C ASP A 94 -11.13 -7.16 -12.47
N PHE A 95 -10.39 -6.54 -11.55
CA PHE A 95 -8.94 -6.47 -11.67
C PHE A 95 -8.32 -7.87 -11.61
N THR A 96 -7.57 -8.23 -12.65
CA THR A 96 -7.00 -9.58 -12.84
C THR A 96 -8.05 -10.69 -13.07
N LEU A 97 -9.26 -10.36 -13.49
CA LEU A 97 -10.23 -11.35 -13.93
C LEU A 97 -9.68 -12.08 -15.18
N MET A 98 -9.64 -13.39 -15.10
CA MET A 98 -9.23 -14.26 -16.19
C MET A 98 -10.42 -15.05 -16.74
N ALA A 99 -10.30 -15.62 -17.95
CA ALA A 99 -11.39 -16.36 -18.58
C ALA A 99 -11.94 -17.52 -17.72
N ALA A 100 -11.08 -18.21 -16.96
CA ALA A 100 -11.46 -19.37 -16.17
C ALA A 100 -11.75 -19.03 -14.70
N THR A 101 -11.13 -18.00 -14.13
CA THR A 101 -11.23 -17.71 -12.70
C THR A 101 -10.73 -16.31 -12.36
N THR A 102 -10.97 -15.90 -11.12
CA THR A 102 -10.31 -14.74 -10.51
C THR A 102 -9.48 -15.17 -9.31
N PRO A 103 -8.23 -14.72 -9.19
CA PRO A 103 -7.34 -15.14 -8.09
C PRO A 103 -7.77 -14.56 -6.73
N ARG A 104 -8.64 -13.56 -6.70
CA ARG A 104 -9.10 -12.87 -5.49
C ARG A 104 -10.61 -12.63 -5.51
N PRO A 105 -11.43 -13.71 -5.42
CA PRO A 105 -12.88 -13.62 -5.54
C PRO A 105 -13.55 -12.84 -4.40
N THR A 106 -12.97 -12.86 -3.19
CA THR A 106 -13.57 -12.19 -2.04
C THR A 106 -12.96 -10.81 -1.78
N GLN A 107 -13.75 -9.92 -1.17
CA GLN A 107 -13.28 -8.60 -0.77
C GLN A 107 -12.13 -8.67 0.25
N MET A 108 -12.17 -9.62 1.18
CA MET A 108 -11.08 -9.85 2.14
C MET A 108 -9.75 -10.12 1.41
N GLN A 109 -9.76 -10.97 0.39
CA GLN A 109 -8.56 -11.29 -0.37
C GLN A 109 -8.01 -10.08 -1.13
N ARG A 110 -8.89 -9.24 -1.70
CA ARG A 110 -8.50 -7.98 -2.36
C ARG A 110 -7.95 -6.95 -1.36
N TYR A 111 -8.60 -6.83 -0.20
CA TYR A 111 -8.13 -5.99 0.89
C TYR A 111 -6.73 -6.43 1.36
N ARG A 112 -6.55 -7.73 1.66
CA ARG A 112 -5.27 -8.32 2.02
C ARG A 112 -4.20 -8.04 0.98
N GLN A 113 -4.48 -8.26 -0.31
CA GLN A 113 -3.55 -8.02 -1.42
C GLN A 113 -2.95 -6.62 -1.39
N ARG A 114 -3.77 -5.60 -1.14
CA ARG A 114 -3.30 -4.22 -1.08
C ARG A 114 -2.21 -4.01 -0.04
N PHE A 115 -2.40 -4.56 1.16
CA PHE A 115 -1.45 -4.37 2.27
C PHE A 115 -0.25 -5.31 2.14
N MET A 116 -0.47 -6.56 1.77
CA MET A 116 0.61 -7.51 1.52
C MET A 116 1.57 -7.00 0.44
N HIS A 117 1.05 -6.39 -0.62
CA HIS A 117 1.90 -5.81 -1.65
C HIS A 117 2.83 -4.72 -1.09
N LYS A 118 2.35 -3.87 -0.20
CA LYS A 118 3.14 -2.76 0.37
C LYS A 118 4.12 -3.18 1.46
N LEU A 119 3.75 -4.18 2.22
CA LEU A 119 4.42 -4.53 3.46
C LEU A 119 5.27 -5.81 3.35
N CYS A 120 4.97 -6.67 2.39
CA CYS A 120 5.64 -7.98 2.26
C CYS A 120 6.16 -8.23 0.85
N TYR A 121 5.31 -8.20 -0.19
CA TYR A 121 5.75 -8.57 -1.56
C TYR A 121 6.76 -7.59 -2.16
N PHE A 122 6.55 -6.30 -1.95
CA PHE A 122 7.48 -5.31 -2.45
C PHE A 122 8.82 -5.36 -1.68
N PRO A 123 8.87 -5.37 -0.34
CA PRO A 123 10.11 -5.57 0.40
C PRO A 123 10.87 -6.84 0.02
N ALA A 124 10.18 -7.97 -0.16
CA ALA A 124 10.81 -9.23 -0.57
C ALA A 124 11.56 -9.16 -1.89
N ASN A 125 11.18 -8.25 -2.79
CA ASN A 125 11.77 -8.09 -4.12
C ASN A 125 12.58 -6.79 -4.29
N ASN A 126 12.74 -5.99 -3.24
CA ASN A 126 13.39 -4.67 -3.30
C ASN A 126 14.19 -4.40 -2.02
N ASP A 127 15.10 -5.29 -1.67
CA ASP A 127 16.09 -5.13 -0.58
C ASP A 127 15.48 -4.68 0.76
N GLY A 128 14.30 -5.20 1.10
CA GLY A 128 13.59 -4.85 2.34
C GLY A 128 12.89 -3.49 2.33
N MET A 129 12.91 -2.77 1.23
CA MET A 129 12.31 -1.44 1.12
C MET A 129 10.78 -1.51 1.08
N TYR A 130 10.08 -0.81 1.97
CA TYR A 130 8.62 -0.78 1.95
C TYR A 130 8.07 0.07 0.79
N SER A 131 7.01 -0.42 0.14
CA SER A 131 6.30 0.36 -0.88
C SER A 131 5.44 1.50 -0.29
N CYS A 132 5.33 1.60 1.03
CA CYS A 132 4.58 2.67 1.68
C CYS A 132 5.51 3.81 2.10
N VAL A 133 5.33 4.98 1.49
CA VAL A 133 6.11 6.21 1.79
C VAL A 133 5.50 7.07 2.91
N GLY A 134 4.52 6.56 3.66
CA GLY A 134 3.94 7.26 4.82
C GLY A 134 3.16 8.55 4.50
N CYS A 135 2.76 8.80 3.25
CA CYS A 135 2.17 10.08 2.82
C CYS A 135 0.81 10.43 3.46
N GLY A 136 0.15 9.50 4.15
CA GLY A 136 -1.11 9.71 4.88
C GLY A 136 -2.37 9.88 4.02
N ARG A 137 -2.30 9.91 2.69
CA ARG A 137 -3.46 10.13 1.81
C ARG A 137 -4.57 9.11 2.04
N CYS A 138 -4.23 7.82 2.12
CA CYS A 138 -5.21 6.75 2.38
C CYS A 138 -5.83 6.83 3.79
N VAL A 139 -5.10 7.38 4.77
CA VAL A 139 -5.62 7.62 6.12
C VAL A 139 -6.71 8.70 6.07
N LYS A 140 -6.41 9.81 5.39
CA LYS A 140 -7.31 10.98 5.32
C LYS A 140 -8.55 10.73 4.47
N LYS A 141 -8.45 9.88 3.42
CA LYS A 141 -9.50 9.73 2.41
C LYS A 141 -10.38 8.48 2.60
N CYS A 142 -10.04 7.58 3.53
CA CYS A 142 -10.86 6.40 3.76
C CYS A 142 -12.13 6.74 4.55
N PRO A 143 -13.35 6.54 4.00
CA PRO A 143 -14.59 6.86 4.69
C PRO A 143 -14.81 5.99 5.94
N MET A 144 -14.25 4.77 5.94
CA MET A 144 -14.35 3.82 7.06
C MET A 144 -13.14 3.87 8.00
N ASN A 145 -12.21 4.83 7.79
CA ASN A 145 -10.99 4.96 8.60
C ASN A 145 -10.15 3.67 8.68
N LEU A 146 -10.14 2.90 7.60
CA LEU A 146 -9.35 1.68 7.44
C LEU A 146 -8.00 2.02 6.80
N ASN A 147 -7.05 2.36 7.63
CA ASN A 147 -5.75 2.84 7.16
C ASN A 147 -4.63 1.84 7.43
N ILE A 148 -3.51 2.01 6.72
CA ILE A 148 -2.35 1.12 6.81
C ILE A 148 -1.76 1.05 8.23
N VAL A 149 -1.84 2.12 9.00
CA VAL A 149 -1.32 2.16 10.39
C VAL A 149 -2.11 1.20 11.29
N LYS A 150 -3.45 1.15 11.16
CA LYS A 150 -4.27 0.20 11.89
C LYS A 150 -3.95 -1.25 11.53
N VAL A 151 -3.69 -1.49 10.24
CA VAL A 151 -3.30 -2.83 9.76
C VAL A 151 -1.94 -3.23 10.33
N ILE A 152 -0.94 -2.36 10.27
CA ILE A 152 0.39 -2.62 10.83
C ILE A 152 0.30 -2.92 12.33
N LYS A 153 -0.43 -2.09 13.09
CA LYS A 153 -0.60 -2.34 14.53
C LYS A 153 -1.26 -3.68 14.82
N ALA A 154 -2.32 -4.01 14.10
CA ALA A 154 -3.04 -5.27 14.30
C ALA A 154 -2.19 -6.49 13.94
N LEU A 155 -1.39 -6.43 12.88
CA LEU A 155 -0.49 -7.52 12.48
C LEU A 155 0.72 -7.65 13.43
N GLY A 156 1.34 -6.53 13.82
CA GLY A 156 2.52 -6.51 14.68
C GLY A 156 2.26 -6.89 16.15
N GLU A 157 1.02 -7.04 16.59
CA GLU A 157 0.67 -7.53 17.93
C GLU A 157 0.88 -9.04 18.13
N GLU A 158 1.18 -9.79 17.08
CA GLU A 158 1.43 -11.23 17.15
C GLU A 158 2.88 -11.60 17.52
N THR A 159 3.79 -10.64 17.53
CA THR A 159 5.21 -10.85 17.81
C THR A 159 5.58 -10.62 19.28
N LYS A 160 4.63 -10.82 20.20
CA LYS A 160 4.89 -10.81 21.64
C LYS A 160 4.71 -12.19 22.25
#